data_80b750a37df34ef5f3da8ba786d7278a
#
_entry.id   80b750a37df34ef5f3da8ba786d7278a
#
_cell.length_a   1.000
_cell.length_b   1.000
_cell.length_c   1.000
_cell.angle_alpha   90.00
_cell.angle_beta   90.00
_cell.angle_gamma   90.00
#
_symmetry.space_group_name_H-M   'P 1'
#
loop_
_entity.id
_entity.type
_entity.pdbx_description
1 polymer ?
#
loop_
_entity_poly.entity_id
_entity_poly.type
_entity_poly.pdbx_seq_one_letter_code
_entity_poly.pdbx_strand_id
1 'polypeptide(L)'
;DLRMSRGLGDVYKRQLDSRKVEKIRIRRFPESFPFQTLDKVERTIDPNTLMICNGDKPVAIAGIMGGLDSEIVDDTTSLTLESATFDAASVRKSSVRLAHRTDASARYEKSLDPEMTTVAIARFVKLLQEYDPEMRVTSRLTDEYAFHYPKVQLSFDKAFVDRYTGINISSDEIMHTLTALGFGMTRDGDSFTADVPSWRATKDVTIKADIIEEITRIYGYDNFDLHTAESPLYPVRMSTEKTVEDKLKDILVKRYSLHEVHSYIWQYADDYKTVSYTHLTLPTILR
;
A
#
# COMPACT_ATOMS: atom_id res chain seq x y z
N ASP A 1 -25.94 11.52 15.89
CA ASP A 1 -25.10 12.44 15.11
C ASP A 1 -24.04 11.64 14.33
N LEU A 2 -24.39 11.30 13.11
CA LEU A 2 -23.60 10.48 12.17
C LEU A 2 -22.25 11.07 11.75
N ARG A 3 -21.87 12.22 12.30
CA ARG A 3 -20.60 12.90 12.01
C ARG A 3 -19.41 12.41 12.83
N MET A 4 -19.62 11.54 13.81
CA MET A 4 -18.57 11.07 14.73
C MET A 4 -17.92 9.73 14.33
N SER A 5 -18.30 9.11 13.23
CA SER A 5 -17.71 7.83 12.84
C SER A 5 -16.64 7.99 11.76
N ARG A 6 -15.48 8.52 12.11
CA ARG A 6 -14.30 8.43 11.23
C ARG A 6 -13.86 6.99 10.94
N GLY A 7 -14.40 6.00 11.66
CA GLY A 7 -14.20 4.56 11.41
C GLY A 7 -15.39 3.86 10.74
N LEU A 8 -16.62 4.36 10.90
CA LEU A 8 -17.83 3.78 10.32
C LEU A 8 -18.21 4.39 8.96
N GLY A 9 -17.65 5.54 8.60
CA GLY A 9 -17.91 6.16 7.30
C GLY A 9 -17.53 5.30 6.10
N ASP A 10 -16.60 4.36 6.27
CA ASP A 10 -16.23 3.38 5.26
C ASP A 10 -17.25 2.23 5.16
N VAL A 11 -17.88 1.88 6.27
CA VAL A 11 -18.92 0.84 6.32
C VAL A 11 -20.20 1.34 5.65
N TYR A 12 -20.56 2.61 5.84
CA TYR A 12 -21.72 3.21 5.20
C TYR A 12 -21.65 3.18 3.66
N LYS A 13 -20.46 3.34 3.10
CA LYS A 13 -20.23 3.33 1.64
C LYS A 13 -20.20 1.93 1.03
N ARG A 14 -20.28 0.86 1.82
CA ARG A 14 -20.24 -0.55 1.39
C ARG A 14 -21.58 -1.27 1.58
N GLN A 15 -22.61 -0.52 1.88
CA GLN A 15 -23.96 -1.02 1.99
C GLN A 15 -24.74 -0.66 0.73
N LEU A 16 -25.44 -1.64 0.18
CA LEU A 16 -26.27 -1.49 -0.97
C LEU A 16 -27.71 -1.79 -0.56
N ASP A 17 -28.66 -1.00 -1.03
CA ASP A 17 -30.08 -1.30 -0.85
C ASP A 17 -30.42 -2.61 -1.57
N SER A 18 -30.83 -3.64 -0.82
CA SER A 18 -31.11 -4.97 -1.37
C SER A 18 -32.21 -4.96 -2.44
N ARG A 19 -33.12 -3.98 -2.43
CA ARG A 19 -34.15 -3.80 -3.48
C ARG A 19 -33.55 -3.44 -4.83
N LYS A 20 -32.31 -2.88 -4.82
CA LYS A 20 -31.61 -2.38 -6.00
C LYS A 20 -30.50 -3.31 -6.47
N VAL A 21 -30.15 -4.32 -5.67
CA VAL A 21 -29.03 -5.22 -5.97
C VAL A 21 -29.41 -6.67 -5.69
N GLU A 22 -29.68 -7.43 -6.75
CA GLU A 22 -30.09 -8.84 -6.67
C GLU A 22 -28.92 -9.80 -6.93
N LYS A 23 -28.06 -9.47 -7.90
CA LYS A 23 -26.97 -10.35 -8.36
C LYS A 23 -25.66 -9.59 -8.50
N ILE A 24 -24.75 -9.81 -7.58
CA ILE A 24 -23.42 -9.17 -7.61
C ILE A 24 -22.52 -9.85 -8.65
N ARG A 25 -21.92 -9.04 -9.52
CA ARG A 25 -20.84 -9.43 -10.44
C ARG A 25 -19.72 -8.43 -10.37
N ILE A 26 -18.48 -8.94 -10.41
CA ILE A 26 -17.27 -8.12 -10.47
C ILE A 26 -16.72 -8.22 -11.88
N ARG A 27 -16.62 -7.09 -12.59
CA ARG A 27 -16.16 -7.07 -13.99
C ARG A 27 -15.56 -5.74 -14.43
N ARG A 28 -14.87 -5.79 -15.56
CA ARG A 28 -14.47 -4.61 -16.33
C ARG A 28 -15.35 -4.51 -17.59
N PHE A 29 -15.48 -3.29 -18.10
CA PHE A 29 -16.24 -3.03 -19.33
C PHE A 29 -15.27 -2.81 -20.49
N PRO A 30 -15.61 -3.21 -21.72
CA PRO A 30 -14.73 -3.08 -22.86
C PRO A 30 -14.57 -1.62 -23.35
N GLU A 31 -15.57 -0.77 -23.04
CA GLU A 31 -15.63 0.63 -23.48
C GLU A 31 -15.78 1.55 -22.26
N SER A 32 -15.34 2.81 -22.45
CA SER A 32 -15.54 3.84 -21.43
C SER A 32 -16.99 4.30 -21.38
N PHE A 33 -17.50 4.58 -20.17
CA PHE A 33 -18.87 5.04 -19.98
C PHE A 33 -18.95 6.03 -18.80
N PRO A 34 -19.99 6.91 -18.78
CA PRO A 34 -20.24 7.80 -17.66
C PRO A 34 -20.82 7.03 -16.48
N PHE A 35 -20.42 7.36 -15.26
CA PHE A 35 -20.91 6.76 -14.02
C PHE A 35 -20.99 7.82 -12.92
N GLN A 36 -22.17 7.96 -12.31
CA GLN A 36 -22.39 8.89 -11.21
C GLN A 36 -22.12 8.22 -9.86
N THR A 37 -21.22 8.79 -9.09
CA THR A 37 -20.82 8.32 -7.76
C THR A 37 -21.64 8.98 -6.65
N LEU A 38 -21.55 8.45 -5.41
CA LEU A 38 -22.29 8.93 -4.23
C LEU A 38 -22.09 10.43 -3.93
N ASP A 39 -20.95 11.02 -4.33
CA ASP A 39 -20.68 12.45 -4.24
C ASP A 39 -21.36 13.28 -5.33
N LYS A 40 -22.23 12.65 -6.12
CA LYS A 40 -23.01 13.25 -7.23
C LYS A 40 -22.17 13.76 -8.39
N VAL A 41 -20.92 13.35 -8.47
CA VAL A 41 -20.01 13.68 -9.56
C VAL A 41 -20.08 12.60 -10.62
N GLU A 42 -20.24 13.00 -11.88
CA GLU A 42 -20.15 12.10 -13.03
C GLU A 42 -18.66 11.89 -13.39
N ARG A 43 -18.27 10.64 -13.56
CA ARG A 43 -16.91 10.23 -13.90
C ARG A 43 -16.91 9.30 -15.10
N THR A 44 -15.94 9.48 -15.98
CA THR A 44 -15.74 8.56 -17.10
C THR A 44 -14.95 7.34 -16.62
N ILE A 45 -15.58 6.19 -16.61
CA ILE A 45 -14.96 4.91 -16.24
C ILE A 45 -14.23 4.35 -17.45
N ASP A 46 -12.95 4.06 -17.30
CA ASP A 46 -12.13 3.43 -18.35
C ASP A 46 -12.19 1.89 -18.30
N PRO A 47 -11.81 1.18 -19.39
CA PRO A 47 -11.87 -0.29 -19.45
C PRO A 47 -11.01 -1.03 -18.42
N ASN A 48 -10.02 -0.37 -17.82
CA ASN A 48 -9.16 -1.00 -16.81
C ASN A 48 -9.71 -0.85 -15.38
N THR A 49 -10.77 -0.07 -15.19
CA THR A 49 -11.40 0.13 -13.88
C THR A 49 -12.31 -1.04 -13.54
N LEU A 50 -12.11 -1.62 -12.36
CA LEU A 50 -12.93 -2.72 -11.86
C LEU A 50 -14.23 -2.17 -11.28
N MET A 51 -15.35 -2.75 -11.69
CA MET A 51 -16.69 -2.37 -11.24
C MET A 51 -17.38 -3.50 -10.50
N ILE A 52 -18.14 -3.13 -9.48
CA ILE A 52 -19.14 -3.98 -8.86
C ILE A 52 -20.46 -3.70 -9.57
N CYS A 53 -21.17 -4.75 -9.97
CA CYS A 53 -22.37 -4.65 -10.78
C CYS A 53 -23.52 -5.45 -10.17
N ASN A 54 -24.75 -4.98 -10.39
CA ASN A 54 -25.95 -5.78 -10.29
C ASN A 54 -26.26 -6.39 -11.67
N GLY A 55 -25.97 -7.68 -11.83
CA GLY A 55 -25.96 -8.27 -13.16
C GLY A 55 -24.94 -7.60 -14.08
N ASP A 56 -25.42 -6.86 -15.07
CA ASP A 56 -24.57 -6.09 -15.99
C ASP A 56 -24.58 -4.58 -15.73
N LYS A 57 -25.45 -4.09 -14.82
CA LYS A 57 -25.51 -2.67 -14.44
C LYS A 57 -24.45 -2.35 -13.38
N PRO A 58 -23.51 -1.41 -13.61
CA PRO A 58 -22.53 -1.00 -12.62
C PRO A 58 -23.20 -0.29 -11.43
N VAL A 59 -22.81 -0.64 -10.21
CA VAL A 59 -23.33 -0.08 -8.96
C VAL A 59 -22.25 0.53 -8.06
N ALA A 60 -20.97 0.16 -8.26
CA ALA A 60 -19.88 0.78 -7.52
C ALA A 60 -18.56 0.66 -8.28
N ILE A 61 -17.63 1.59 -8.03
CA ILE A 61 -16.22 1.49 -8.42
C ILE A 61 -15.52 0.70 -7.33
N ALA A 62 -15.01 -0.49 -7.67
CA ALA A 62 -14.42 -1.42 -6.71
C ALA A 62 -13.28 -0.78 -5.91
N GLY A 63 -13.42 -0.78 -4.59
CA GLY A 63 -12.44 -0.24 -3.65
C GLY A 63 -12.29 1.29 -3.65
N ILE A 64 -13.12 2.03 -4.38
CA ILE A 64 -13.03 3.49 -4.48
C ILE A 64 -14.31 4.14 -3.96
N MET A 65 -15.44 4.00 -4.67
CA MET A 65 -16.70 4.65 -4.26
C MET A 65 -17.92 3.96 -4.85
N GLY A 66 -19.01 3.93 -4.07
CA GLY A 66 -20.31 3.47 -4.52
C GLY A 66 -20.96 4.40 -5.55
N GLY A 67 -21.90 3.85 -6.31
CA GLY A 67 -22.74 4.61 -7.23
C GLY A 67 -23.98 5.21 -6.52
N LEU A 68 -24.45 6.32 -7.03
CA LEU A 68 -25.62 7.02 -6.47
C LEU A 68 -26.89 6.18 -6.52
N ASP A 69 -27.09 5.42 -7.59
CA ASP A 69 -28.31 4.62 -7.79
C ASP A 69 -28.51 3.49 -6.78
N SER A 70 -27.43 2.99 -6.16
CA SER A 70 -27.46 1.87 -5.21
C SER A 70 -27.41 2.31 -3.74
N GLU A 71 -27.43 3.61 -3.49
CA GLU A 71 -27.39 4.20 -2.14
C GLU A 71 -28.58 3.73 -1.30
N ILE A 72 -28.31 3.51 0.01
CA ILE A 72 -29.36 3.36 1.02
C ILE A 72 -30.09 4.68 1.21
N VAL A 73 -31.41 4.58 1.36
CA VAL A 73 -32.33 5.70 1.54
C VAL A 73 -33.14 5.52 2.83
N ASP A 74 -33.87 6.56 3.26
CA ASP A 74 -34.55 6.58 4.55
C ASP A 74 -35.55 5.43 4.75
N ASP A 75 -36.10 4.88 3.66
CA ASP A 75 -37.05 3.77 3.66
C ASP A 75 -36.40 2.39 3.39
N THR A 76 -35.09 2.29 3.41
CA THR A 76 -34.38 1.03 3.23
C THR A 76 -34.57 0.14 4.46
N THR A 77 -35.22 -1.01 4.26
CA THR A 77 -35.45 -2.00 5.32
C THR A 77 -34.57 -3.25 5.21
N SER A 78 -33.87 -3.40 4.10
CA SER A 78 -32.95 -4.52 3.87
C SER A 78 -31.72 -4.04 3.10
N LEU A 79 -30.56 -4.49 3.54
CA LEU A 79 -29.29 -4.10 2.92
C LEU A 79 -28.46 -5.32 2.52
N THR A 80 -27.70 -5.17 1.46
CA THR A 80 -26.64 -6.11 1.06
C THR A 80 -25.31 -5.54 1.52
N LEU A 81 -24.58 -6.29 2.36
CA LEU A 81 -23.28 -5.90 2.86
C LEU A 81 -22.18 -6.49 2.00
N GLU A 82 -21.30 -5.62 1.51
CA GLU A 82 -20.05 -5.99 0.88
C GLU A 82 -18.90 -5.95 1.89
N SER A 83 -18.10 -7.03 1.93
CA SER A 83 -16.80 -7.05 2.58
C SER A 83 -15.82 -7.73 1.64
N ALA A 84 -14.93 -6.96 1.04
CA ALA A 84 -14.08 -7.43 -0.03
C ALA A 84 -12.65 -6.94 0.11
N THR A 85 -11.74 -7.63 -0.57
CA THR A 85 -10.37 -7.18 -0.82
C THR A 85 -10.15 -7.13 -2.32
N PHE A 86 -9.53 -6.07 -2.80
CA PHE A 86 -9.26 -5.84 -4.21
C PHE A 86 -7.76 -5.77 -4.47
N ASP A 87 -7.34 -6.05 -5.70
CA ASP A 87 -5.94 -5.85 -6.11
C ASP A 87 -5.52 -4.40 -5.90
N ALA A 88 -4.53 -4.22 -5.03
CA ALA A 88 -4.06 -2.90 -4.60
C ALA A 88 -3.55 -2.04 -5.75
N ALA A 89 -2.85 -2.65 -6.72
CA ALA A 89 -2.33 -1.94 -7.89
C ALA A 89 -3.46 -1.47 -8.81
N SER A 90 -4.50 -2.29 -8.98
CA SER A 90 -5.71 -1.93 -9.75
C SER A 90 -6.45 -0.76 -9.13
N VAL A 91 -6.69 -0.79 -7.80
CA VAL A 91 -7.34 0.30 -7.08
C VAL A 91 -6.54 1.60 -7.17
N ARG A 92 -5.23 1.53 -6.90
CA ARG A 92 -4.34 2.70 -6.99
C ARG A 92 -4.35 3.34 -8.37
N LYS A 93 -4.18 2.53 -9.42
CA LYS A 93 -4.17 3.02 -10.81
C LYS A 93 -5.50 3.65 -11.20
N SER A 94 -6.63 3.03 -10.81
CA SER A 94 -7.96 3.54 -11.10
C SER A 94 -8.24 4.84 -10.34
N SER A 95 -7.89 4.92 -9.05
CA SER A 95 -8.02 6.12 -8.25
C SER A 95 -7.25 7.32 -8.83
N VAL A 96 -6.04 7.08 -9.35
CA VAL A 96 -5.22 8.12 -10.01
C VAL A 96 -5.85 8.57 -11.33
N ARG A 97 -6.28 7.62 -12.19
CA ARG A 97 -6.89 7.96 -13.49
C ARG A 97 -8.20 8.73 -13.33
N LEU A 98 -9.00 8.38 -12.34
CA LEU A 98 -10.26 9.06 -12.04
C LEU A 98 -10.05 10.37 -11.26
N ALA A 99 -8.80 10.72 -10.91
CA ALA A 99 -8.46 11.82 -10.01
C ALA A 99 -9.32 11.81 -8.74
N HIS A 100 -9.62 10.59 -8.22
CA HIS A 100 -10.55 10.39 -7.11
C HIS A 100 -9.95 9.49 -6.04
N ARG A 101 -9.33 10.12 -5.05
CA ARG A 101 -8.78 9.46 -3.89
C ARG A 101 -9.76 9.54 -2.73
N THR A 102 -10.17 8.40 -2.22
CA THR A 102 -11.06 8.25 -1.06
C THR A 102 -10.35 7.55 0.08
N ASP A 103 -10.92 7.60 1.30
CA ASP A 103 -10.40 6.83 2.44
C ASP A 103 -10.39 5.31 2.13
N ALA A 104 -11.38 4.83 1.38
CA ALA A 104 -11.42 3.45 0.92
C ALA A 104 -10.22 3.14 -0.01
N SER A 105 -10.02 3.93 -1.07
CA SER A 105 -8.92 3.71 -2.00
C SER A 105 -7.55 3.80 -1.32
N ALA A 106 -7.39 4.72 -0.35
CA ALA A 106 -6.15 4.86 0.42
C ALA A 106 -5.81 3.63 1.27
N ARG A 107 -6.83 2.86 1.70
CA ARG A 107 -6.65 1.60 2.41
C ARG A 107 -6.44 0.42 1.45
N TYR A 108 -7.29 0.29 0.43
CA TYR A 108 -7.20 -0.82 -0.52
C TYR A 108 -5.91 -0.81 -1.34
N GLU A 109 -5.34 0.36 -1.63
CA GLU A 109 -4.04 0.46 -2.31
C GLU A 109 -2.86 -0.12 -1.50
N LYS A 110 -3.07 -0.49 -0.23
CA LYS A 110 -2.07 -1.05 0.69
C LYS A 110 -2.08 -2.57 0.81
N SER A 111 -2.79 -3.28 -0.05
CA SER A 111 -2.88 -4.75 -0.01
C SER A 111 -3.48 -5.28 1.29
N LEU A 112 -4.75 -4.99 1.52
CA LEU A 112 -5.48 -5.48 2.68
C LEU A 112 -5.55 -7.01 2.69
N ASP A 113 -5.59 -7.57 3.91
CA ASP A 113 -5.70 -9.01 4.13
C ASP A 113 -7.10 -9.52 3.79
N PRO A 114 -7.25 -10.45 2.82
CA PRO A 114 -8.53 -11.01 2.46
C PRO A 114 -9.15 -11.88 3.56
N GLU A 115 -8.35 -12.51 4.45
CA GLU A 115 -8.86 -13.30 5.57
C GLU A 115 -9.66 -12.46 6.58
N MET A 116 -9.44 -11.15 6.60
CA MET A 116 -10.16 -10.25 7.50
C MET A 116 -11.57 -9.89 7.03
N THR A 117 -11.97 -10.26 5.82
CA THR A 117 -13.30 -9.91 5.27
C THR A 117 -14.44 -10.53 6.06
N THR A 118 -14.33 -11.78 6.46
CA THR A 118 -15.35 -12.48 7.29
C THR A 118 -15.41 -11.95 8.71
N VAL A 119 -14.26 -11.60 9.29
CA VAL A 119 -14.17 -10.97 10.59
C VAL A 119 -14.84 -9.59 10.58
N ALA A 120 -14.65 -8.83 9.52
CA ALA A 120 -15.28 -7.52 9.32
C ALA A 120 -16.81 -7.64 9.23
N ILE A 121 -17.34 -8.63 8.50
CA ILE A 121 -18.78 -8.90 8.45
C ILE A 121 -19.32 -9.24 9.84
N ALA A 122 -18.68 -10.16 10.55
CA ALA A 122 -19.11 -10.57 11.89
C ALA A 122 -19.12 -9.37 12.86
N ARG A 123 -18.11 -8.52 12.77
CA ARG A 123 -18.04 -7.30 13.60
C ARG A 123 -19.13 -6.30 13.24
N PHE A 124 -19.39 -6.12 11.94
CA PHE A 124 -20.47 -5.25 11.46
C PHE A 124 -21.83 -5.71 11.97
N VAL A 125 -22.15 -7.00 11.79
CA VAL A 125 -23.41 -7.58 12.25
C VAL A 125 -23.57 -7.39 13.76
N LYS A 126 -22.52 -7.68 14.55
CA LYS A 126 -22.56 -7.47 15.99
C LYS A 126 -22.85 -6.02 16.38
N LEU A 127 -22.18 -5.07 15.76
CA LEU A 127 -22.39 -3.66 16.03
C LEU A 127 -23.79 -3.19 15.63
N LEU A 128 -24.28 -3.66 14.48
CA LEU A 128 -25.62 -3.30 14.04
C LEU A 128 -26.69 -3.84 14.98
N GLN A 129 -26.52 -5.06 15.52
CA GLN A 129 -27.41 -5.64 16.53
C GLN A 129 -27.42 -4.88 17.87
N GLU A 130 -26.32 -4.20 18.21
CA GLU A 130 -26.28 -3.32 19.38
C GLU A 130 -27.16 -2.05 19.21
N TYR A 131 -27.33 -1.57 17.97
CA TYR A 131 -28.17 -0.42 17.62
C TYR A 131 -29.61 -0.81 17.31
N ASP A 132 -29.80 -1.92 16.61
CA ASP A 132 -31.09 -2.49 16.23
C ASP A 132 -31.16 -3.96 16.64
N PRO A 133 -31.65 -4.25 17.85
CA PRO A 133 -31.79 -5.63 18.33
C PRO A 133 -32.75 -6.51 17.51
N GLU A 134 -33.62 -5.90 16.71
CA GLU A 134 -34.55 -6.62 15.84
C GLU A 134 -33.93 -7.00 14.49
N MET A 135 -32.75 -6.47 14.17
CA MET A 135 -32.00 -6.79 12.97
C MET A 135 -31.74 -8.28 12.85
N ARG A 136 -31.94 -8.82 11.66
CA ARG A 136 -31.73 -10.24 11.36
C ARG A 136 -30.92 -10.42 10.08
N VAL A 137 -30.01 -11.38 10.11
CA VAL A 137 -29.32 -11.86 8.91
C VAL A 137 -30.28 -12.77 8.15
N THR A 138 -30.65 -12.42 6.93
CA THR A 138 -31.67 -13.11 6.13
C THR A 138 -31.11 -14.02 5.05
N SER A 139 -29.80 -13.99 4.79
CA SER A 139 -29.13 -14.84 3.80
C SER A 139 -27.97 -15.61 4.38
N ARG A 140 -27.53 -16.64 3.67
CA ARG A 140 -26.24 -17.27 3.95
C ARG A 140 -25.10 -16.31 3.53
N LEU A 141 -23.95 -16.45 4.18
CA LEU A 141 -22.72 -15.83 3.71
C LEU A 141 -22.34 -16.41 2.34
N THR A 142 -22.15 -15.53 1.36
CA THR A 142 -21.49 -15.89 0.10
C THR A 142 -20.07 -15.42 0.17
N ASP A 143 -19.14 -16.34 0.01
CA ASP A 143 -17.70 -16.06 0.05
C ASP A 143 -17.06 -16.60 -1.23
N GLU A 144 -16.54 -15.68 -2.05
CA GLU A 144 -15.86 -15.99 -3.31
C GLU A 144 -14.40 -15.58 -3.16
N TYR A 145 -13.53 -16.55 -2.98
CA TYR A 145 -12.11 -16.36 -2.74
C TYR A 145 -11.31 -16.71 -3.99
N ALA A 146 -11.02 -15.68 -4.79
CA ALA A 146 -10.39 -15.85 -6.09
C ALA A 146 -8.91 -16.28 -6.02
N PHE A 147 -8.18 -15.85 -4.99
CA PHE A 147 -6.76 -16.13 -4.82
C PHE A 147 -6.37 -16.17 -3.34
N HIS A 148 -5.92 -17.34 -2.88
CA HIS A 148 -5.40 -17.51 -1.51
C HIS A 148 -3.93 -17.10 -1.44
N TYR A 149 -3.61 -16.20 -0.53
CA TYR A 149 -2.22 -15.89 -0.22
C TYR A 149 -1.55 -17.09 0.47
N PRO A 150 -0.29 -17.41 0.11
CA PRO A 150 0.43 -18.49 0.76
C PRO A 150 0.67 -18.14 2.23
N LYS A 151 0.62 -19.17 3.09
CA LYS A 151 1.10 -19.04 4.46
C LYS A 151 2.60 -18.78 4.45
N VAL A 152 3.04 -17.78 5.21
CA VAL A 152 4.46 -17.43 5.35
C VAL A 152 4.97 -17.99 6.67
N GLN A 153 6.02 -18.81 6.59
CA GLN A 153 6.75 -19.33 7.74
C GLN A 153 8.22 -18.94 7.58
N LEU A 154 8.79 -18.33 8.59
CA LEU A 154 10.16 -17.84 8.59
C LEU A 154 10.96 -18.51 9.70
N SER A 155 12.07 -19.16 9.34
CA SER A 155 12.99 -19.78 10.29
C SER A 155 14.27 -18.96 10.39
N PHE A 156 14.73 -18.68 11.62
CA PHE A 156 15.94 -17.91 11.93
C PHE A 156 16.55 -18.42 13.23
N ASP A 157 17.74 -17.99 13.54
CA ASP A 157 18.44 -18.36 14.78
C ASP A 157 18.83 -17.14 15.60
N LYS A 158 19.20 -17.38 16.85
CA LYS A 158 19.65 -16.35 17.79
C LYS A 158 20.85 -15.57 17.25
N ALA A 159 21.80 -16.27 16.61
CA ALA A 159 23.00 -15.64 16.06
C ALA A 159 22.66 -14.66 14.91
N PHE A 160 21.62 -14.96 14.14
CA PHE A 160 21.12 -14.04 13.12
C PHE A 160 20.55 -12.76 13.76
N VAL A 161 19.75 -12.90 14.84
CA VAL A 161 19.21 -11.74 15.56
C VAL A 161 20.36 -10.87 16.11
N ASP A 162 21.30 -11.47 16.86
CA ASP A 162 22.42 -10.73 17.48
C ASP A 162 23.31 -10.03 16.45
N ARG A 163 23.56 -10.68 15.31
CA ARG A 163 24.36 -10.10 14.23
C ARG A 163 23.67 -8.90 13.57
N TYR A 164 22.36 -8.96 13.35
CA TYR A 164 21.63 -7.88 12.71
C TYR A 164 21.35 -6.70 13.65
N THR A 165 21.10 -6.99 14.93
CA THR A 165 20.84 -5.95 15.91
C THR A 165 22.11 -5.35 16.52
N GLY A 166 23.21 -6.09 16.52
CA GLY A 166 24.44 -5.70 17.19
C GLY A 166 24.38 -5.80 18.70
N ILE A 167 23.29 -6.31 19.26
CA ILE A 167 23.06 -6.48 20.71
C ILE A 167 22.59 -7.89 21.03
N ASN A 168 22.68 -8.27 22.31
CA ASN A 168 22.22 -9.57 22.78
C ASN A 168 20.79 -9.46 23.36
N ILE A 169 19.79 -9.77 22.54
CA ILE A 169 18.39 -9.87 22.98
C ILE A 169 18.12 -11.32 23.40
N SER A 170 17.58 -11.54 24.60
CA SER A 170 17.35 -12.91 25.11
C SER A 170 16.37 -13.68 24.24
N SER A 171 16.56 -15.01 24.14
CA SER A 171 15.66 -15.87 23.39
C SER A 171 14.20 -15.82 23.90
N ASP A 172 14.03 -15.62 25.21
CA ASP A 172 12.70 -15.52 25.83
C ASP A 172 12.02 -14.19 25.47
N GLU A 173 12.78 -13.12 25.37
CA GLU A 173 12.29 -11.81 24.92
C GLU A 173 11.88 -11.83 23.45
N ILE A 174 12.67 -12.48 22.58
CA ILE A 174 12.31 -12.72 21.18
C ILE A 174 10.97 -13.47 21.09
N MET A 175 10.84 -14.59 21.82
CA MET A 175 9.61 -15.39 21.87
C MET A 175 8.42 -14.57 22.36
N HIS A 176 8.60 -13.83 23.46
CA HIS A 176 7.55 -13.01 24.06
C HIS A 176 7.08 -11.92 23.09
N THR A 177 8.01 -11.18 22.52
CA THR A 177 7.73 -10.06 21.60
C THR A 177 6.93 -10.54 20.39
N LEU A 178 7.43 -11.54 19.69
CA LEU A 178 6.78 -12.02 18.46
C LEU A 178 5.43 -12.69 18.75
N THR A 179 5.31 -13.44 19.86
CA THR A 179 4.03 -14.02 20.28
C THR A 179 3.02 -12.93 20.61
N ALA A 180 3.42 -11.88 21.33
CA ALA A 180 2.55 -10.75 21.67
C ALA A 180 2.09 -9.96 20.41
N LEU A 181 2.89 -9.98 19.34
CA LEU A 181 2.54 -9.41 18.04
C LEU A 181 1.66 -10.33 17.19
N GLY A 182 1.31 -11.52 17.68
CA GLY A 182 0.41 -12.47 17.03
C GLY A 182 1.09 -13.48 16.09
N PHE A 183 2.43 -13.57 16.11
CA PHE A 183 3.13 -14.62 15.37
C PHE A 183 2.97 -15.98 16.07
N GLY A 184 2.75 -17.04 15.29
CA GLY A 184 2.80 -18.41 15.81
C GLY A 184 4.25 -18.84 15.98
N MET A 185 4.73 -18.87 17.24
CA MET A 185 6.15 -19.10 17.51
C MET A 185 6.44 -20.51 17.99
N THR A 186 7.48 -21.15 17.42
CA THR A 186 8.10 -22.35 17.95
C THR A 186 9.60 -22.16 18.13
N ARG A 187 10.19 -22.80 19.12
CA ARG A 187 11.61 -22.72 19.45
C ARG A 187 12.20 -24.10 19.70
N ASP A 188 13.38 -24.34 19.12
CA ASP A 188 14.21 -25.51 19.41
C ASP A 188 15.65 -25.03 19.65
N GLY A 189 16.04 -25.00 20.95
CA GLY A 189 17.32 -24.41 21.37
C GLY A 189 17.42 -22.95 20.97
N ASP A 190 18.38 -22.63 20.09
CA ASP A 190 18.61 -21.29 19.54
C ASP A 190 17.95 -21.04 18.18
N SER A 191 17.19 -22.00 17.69
CA SER A 191 16.45 -21.90 16.44
C SER A 191 14.99 -21.52 16.69
N PHE A 192 14.46 -20.62 15.88
CA PHE A 192 13.10 -20.11 15.94
C PHE A 192 12.40 -20.36 14.62
N THR A 193 11.10 -20.67 14.70
CA THR A 193 10.22 -20.66 13.54
C THR A 193 9.02 -19.81 13.87
N ALA A 194 8.75 -18.82 13.01
CA ALA A 194 7.66 -17.87 13.13
C ALA A 194 6.63 -18.14 12.00
N ASP A 195 5.42 -18.52 12.37
CA ASP A 195 4.27 -18.49 11.48
C ASP A 195 3.73 -17.06 11.43
N VAL A 196 3.83 -16.43 10.27
CA VAL A 196 3.43 -15.03 10.08
C VAL A 196 1.91 -14.96 9.95
N PRO A 197 1.22 -14.16 10.78
CA PRO A 197 -0.23 -14.02 10.66
C PRO A 197 -0.63 -13.39 9.33
N SER A 198 -1.80 -13.74 8.80
CA SER A 198 -2.26 -13.36 7.45
C SER A 198 -2.21 -11.85 7.22
N TRP A 199 -2.59 -11.05 8.21
CA TRP A 199 -2.58 -9.59 8.11
C TRP A 199 -1.18 -8.96 8.05
N ARG A 200 -0.13 -9.72 8.36
CA ARG A 200 1.28 -9.33 8.21
C ARG A 200 1.94 -10.02 7.01
N ALA A 201 1.44 -11.22 6.62
CA ALA A 201 1.96 -11.97 5.48
C ALA A 201 1.60 -11.32 4.12
N THR A 202 0.59 -10.46 4.08
CA THR A 202 0.15 -9.79 2.86
C THR A 202 1.08 -8.62 2.50
N LYS A 203 2.25 -8.93 1.93
CA LYS A 203 3.29 -7.99 1.46
C LYS A 203 3.94 -7.13 2.55
N ASP A 204 3.95 -7.60 3.78
CA ASP A 204 4.57 -6.91 4.90
C ASP A 204 5.74 -7.74 5.43
N VAL A 205 5.50 -8.73 6.28
CA VAL A 205 6.55 -9.60 6.81
C VAL A 205 6.73 -10.81 5.90
N THR A 206 7.80 -10.83 5.11
CA THR A 206 8.04 -11.86 4.08
C THR A 206 9.42 -12.50 4.15
N ILE A 207 10.37 -11.84 4.80
CA ILE A 207 11.76 -12.28 4.95
C ILE A 207 12.23 -12.18 6.40
N LYS A 208 13.35 -12.82 6.72
CA LYS A 208 13.93 -12.82 8.08
C LYS A 208 14.27 -11.41 8.59
N ALA A 209 14.65 -10.50 7.70
CA ALA A 209 14.97 -9.14 8.08
C ALA A 209 13.75 -8.39 8.63
N ASP A 210 12.55 -8.68 8.11
CA ASP A 210 11.30 -8.09 8.61
C ASP A 210 11.02 -8.53 10.06
N ILE A 211 11.40 -9.78 10.42
CA ILE A 211 11.32 -10.26 11.82
C ILE A 211 12.25 -9.46 12.74
N ILE A 212 13.45 -9.08 12.26
CA ILE A 212 14.35 -8.23 13.04
C ILE A 212 13.74 -6.86 13.29
N GLU A 213 13.09 -6.28 12.29
CA GLU A 213 12.35 -5.02 12.46
C GLU A 213 11.28 -5.14 13.56
N GLU A 214 10.50 -6.21 13.55
CA GLU A 214 9.47 -6.45 14.58
C GLU A 214 10.06 -6.54 15.99
N ILE A 215 11.17 -7.23 16.15
CA ILE A 215 11.87 -7.33 17.43
C ILE A 215 12.44 -5.97 17.86
N THR A 216 13.15 -5.28 16.97
CA THR A 216 13.88 -4.05 17.30
C THR A 216 12.95 -2.87 17.56
N ARG A 217 11.82 -2.75 16.83
CA ARG A 217 10.85 -1.67 17.07
C ARG A 217 10.16 -1.77 18.43
N ILE A 218 9.96 -3.01 18.95
CA ILE A 218 9.39 -3.21 20.28
C ILE A 218 10.46 -3.04 21.36
N TYR A 219 11.69 -3.54 21.11
CA TYR A 219 12.83 -3.29 21.99
C TYR A 219 13.09 -1.78 22.18
N GLY A 220 12.84 -0.98 21.14
CA GLY A 220 12.98 0.48 21.12
C GLY A 220 14.32 0.92 20.58
N TYR A 221 14.29 1.69 19.51
CA TYR A 221 15.51 2.19 18.84
C TYR A 221 16.36 3.10 19.73
N ASP A 222 15.77 3.76 20.72
CA ASP A 222 16.49 4.60 21.68
C ASP A 222 17.35 3.80 22.67
N ASN A 223 17.14 2.47 22.73
CA ASN A 223 17.89 1.56 23.60
C ASN A 223 19.15 0.99 22.90
N PHE A 224 19.43 1.41 21.67
CA PHE A 224 20.64 1.00 20.95
C PHE A 224 21.77 2.00 21.19
N ASP A 225 22.96 1.49 21.53
CA ASP A 225 24.15 2.31 21.61
C ASP A 225 24.59 2.77 20.22
N LEU A 226 24.83 4.07 20.09
CA LEU A 226 25.32 4.65 18.83
C LEU A 226 26.82 4.41 18.70
N HIS A 227 27.21 3.60 17.76
CA HIS A 227 28.62 3.37 17.40
C HIS A 227 28.91 3.98 16.03
N THR A 228 29.98 4.75 15.96
CA THR A 228 30.53 5.21 14.67
C THR A 228 31.15 4.01 13.96
N ALA A 229 30.75 3.76 12.72
CA ALA A 229 31.39 2.73 11.93
C ALA A 229 32.88 3.08 11.69
N GLU A 230 33.76 2.22 12.15
CA GLU A 230 35.17 2.32 11.87
C GLU A 230 35.49 1.57 10.57
N SER A 231 36.04 2.29 9.62
CA SER A 231 36.51 1.72 8.36
C SER A 231 37.86 2.29 7.99
N PRO A 232 38.84 1.44 7.60
CA PRO A 232 40.13 1.93 7.14
C PRO A 232 39.92 2.75 5.86
N LEU A 233 40.51 3.92 5.82
CA LEU A 233 40.53 4.77 4.64
C LEU A 233 41.58 4.27 3.67
N TYR A 234 41.17 3.85 2.50
CA TYR A 234 42.09 3.50 1.41
C TYR A 234 42.11 4.62 0.37
N PRO A 235 43.28 4.93 -0.20
CA PRO A 235 43.38 5.86 -1.32
C PRO A 235 42.52 5.35 -2.49
N VAL A 236 41.58 6.15 -2.93
CA VAL A 236 40.79 5.83 -4.13
C VAL A 236 41.65 6.11 -5.36
N ARG A 237 41.84 5.09 -6.20
CA ARG A 237 42.50 5.29 -7.51
C ARG A 237 41.46 5.93 -8.45
N MET A 238 41.77 7.15 -8.86
CA MET A 238 40.97 7.83 -9.86
C MET A 238 41.07 7.12 -11.20
N SER A 239 39.92 6.94 -11.90
CA SER A 239 39.96 6.43 -13.25
C SER A 239 40.65 7.41 -14.20
N THR A 240 41.15 6.91 -15.33
CA THR A 240 41.79 7.73 -16.35
C THR A 240 40.84 8.81 -16.85
N GLU A 241 39.59 8.44 -17.06
CA GLU A 241 38.54 9.35 -17.52
C GLU A 241 38.32 10.49 -16.54
N LYS A 242 38.22 10.17 -15.22
CA LYS A 242 38.04 11.20 -14.19
C LYS A 242 39.26 12.11 -14.10
N THR A 243 40.45 11.56 -14.20
CA THR A 243 41.67 12.35 -14.20
C THR A 243 41.75 13.30 -15.39
N VAL A 244 41.34 12.86 -16.57
CA VAL A 244 41.28 13.70 -17.79
C VAL A 244 40.20 14.76 -17.66
N GLU A 245 39.02 14.40 -17.17
CA GLU A 245 37.92 15.34 -16.91
C GLU A 245 38.37 16.49 -15.99
N ASP A 246 38.98 16.15 -14.84
CA ASP A 246 39.44 17.15 -13.87
C ASP A 246 40.51 18.07 -14.44
N LYS A 247 41.46 17.53 -15.20
CA LYS A 247 42.46 18.33 -15.92
C LYS A 247 41.86 19.26 -16.95
N LEU A 248 40.84 18.77 -17.69
CA LEU A 248 40.18 19.58 -18.68
C LEU A 248 39.39 20.72 -18.03
N LYS A 249 38.64 20.44 -16.95
CA LYS A 249 37.96 21.46 -16.15
C LYS A 249 38.91 22.51 -15.64
N ASP A 250 40.06 22.10 -15.08
CA ASP A 250 41.09 22.99 -14.61
C ASP A 250 41.64 23.93 -15.71
N ILE A 251 41.87 23.39 -16.91
CA ILE A 251 42.32 24.19 -18.04
C ILE A 251 41.26 25.21 -18.45
N LEU A 252 40.00 24.77 -18.57
CA LEU A 252 38.91 25.64 -18.96
C LEU A 252 38.69 26.78 -17.98
N VAL A 253 38.74 26.50 -16.68
CA VAL A 253 38.59 27.53 -15.65
C VAL A 253 39.82 28.46 -15.60
N LYS A 254 41.03 27.90 -15.50
CA LYS A 254 42.24 28.69 -15.25
C LYS A 254 42.78 29.43 -16.47
N ARG A 255 42.66 28.85 -17.67
CA ARG A 255 43.22 29.43 -18.89
C ARG A 255 42.18 30.18 -19.73
N TYR A 256 40.95 29.74 -19.69
CA TYR A 256 39.87 30.32 -20.53
C TYR A 256 38.81 31.08 -19.72
N SER A 257 39.01 31.21 -18.38
CA SER A 257 38.08 31.95 -17.50
C SER A 257 36.62 31.50 -17.61
N LEU A 258 36.37 30.22 -17.87
CA LEU A 258 35.05 29.64 -17.88
C LEU A 258 34.61 29.31 -16.45
N HIS A 259 33.30 29.29 -16.22
CA HIS A 259 32.70 28.87 -14.95
C HIS A 259 32.10 27.48 -15.08
N GLU A 260 32.40 26.60 -14.09
CA GLU A 260 31.71 25.32 -13.99
C GLU A 260 30.31 25.57 -13.41
N VAL A 261 29.29 25.04 -14.07
CA VAL A 261 27.91 25.14 -13.63
C VAL A 261 27.27 23.76 -13.53
N HIS A 262 26.45 23.56 -12.51
CA HIS A 262 25.61 22.37 -12.38
C HIS A 262 24.18 22.74 -12.78
N SER A 263 23.64 22.02 -13.77
CA SER A 263 22.27 22.15 -14.20
C SER A 263 21.46 20.92 -13.83
N TYR A 264 20.15 21.08 -13.71
CA TYR A 264 19.26 19.94 -13.57
C TYR A 264 19.24 19.11 -14.87
N ILE A 265 19.22 17.79 -14.71
CA ILE A 265 19.11 16.85 -15.84
C ILE A 265 17.69 16.89 -16.42
N TRP A 266 16.71 17.21 -15.59
CA TRP A 266 15.30 17.25 -15.94
C TRP A 266 14.91 18.63 -16.44
N GLN A 267 14.33 18.67 -17.64
CA GLN A 267 13.77 19.88 -18.24
C GLN A 267 12.35 19.60 -18.69
N TYR A 268 11.47 20.59 -18.63
CA TYR A 268 10.14 20.48 -19.22
C TYR A 268 10.23 20.51 -20.72
N ALA A 269 9.35 19.74 -21.41
CA ALA A 269 9.35 19.66 -22.87
C ALA A 269 9.19 21.02 -23.57
N ASP A 270 8.52 21.98 -22.91
CA ASP A 270 8.31 23.32 -23.42
C ASP A 270 9.54 24.24 -23.30
N ASP A 271 10.49 23.92 -22.44
CA ASP A 271 11.74 24.68 -22.26
C ASP A 271 12.62 24.61 -23.52
N TYR A 272 12.50 23.53 -24.32
CA TYR A 272 13.19 23.39 -25.60
C TYR A 272 12.75 24.41 -26.66
N LYS A 273 11.56 24.98 -26.53
CA LYS A 273 11.04 25.98 -27.47
C LYS A 273 11.55 27.38 -27.19
N THR A 274 12.05 27.60 -25.98
CA THR A 274 12.41 28.95 -25.51
C THR A 274 13.92 29.17 -25.41
N VAL A 275 14.73 28.10 -25.47
CA VAL A 275 16.19 28.18 -25.26
C VAL A 275 16.91 28.15 -26.59
N SER A 276 17.82 29.09 -26.81
CA SER A 276 18.72 29.07 -27.99
C SER A 276 19.54 27.77 -27.97
N TYR A 277 19.70 27.16 -29.16
CA TYR A 277 20.40 25.88 -29.34
C TYR A 277 21.82 25.86 -28.75
N THR A 278 22.47 26.98 -28.59
CA THR A 278 23.79 27.14 -27.99
C THR A 278 23.81 26.81 -26.46
N HIS A 279 22.67 26.89 -25.78
CA HIS A 279 22.57 26.54 -24.34
C HIS A 279 22.47 25.04 -24.08
N LEU A 280 22.01 24.27 -25.06
CA LEU A 280 21.82 22.82 -24.96
C LEU A 280 23.08 22.02 -25.32
N THR A 281 24.05 22.63 -25.99
CA THR A 281 25.27 21.95 -26.44
C THR A 281 26.42 22.03 -25.43
N LEU A 282 26.46 23.06 -24.58
CA LEU A 282 27.55 23.24 -23.61
C LEU A 282 27.58 22.16 -22.51
N PRO A 283 26.46 21.72 -21.91
CA PRO A 283 26.49 20.65 -20.94
C PRO A 283 26.77 19.27 -21.54
N THR A 284 26.56 19.08 -22.82
CA THR A 284 26.75 17.79 -23.50
C THR A 284 28.21 17.56 -23.92
N ILE A 285 28.98 18.61 -24.10
CA ILE A 285 30.40 18.55 -24.46
C ILE A 285 31.28 18.26 -23.24
N LEU A 286 30.77 18.51 -22.03
CA LEU A 286 31.50 18.32 -20.75
C LEU A 286 31.11 17.05 -19.99
N ARG A 287 30.33 16.17 -20.61
CA ARG A 287 29.97 14.83 -20.07
C ARG A 287 30.81 13.76 -20.74
#